data_52f05934780b5a46b52d0d8754a87c6d
#
_entry.id   52f05934780b5a46b52d0d8754a87c6d
#
_cell.length_a   1.000
_cell.length_b   1.000
_cell.length_c   1.000
_cell.angle_alpha   90.00
_cell.angle_beta   90.00
_cell.angle_gamma   90.00
#
_symmetry.space_group_name_H-M   'P 1'
#
loop_
_entity.id
_entity.type
_entity.pdbx_description
1 polymer ?
#
loop_
_entity_poly.entity_id
_entity_poly.type
_entity_poly.pdbx_seq_one_letter_code
_entity_poly.pdbx_strand_id
1 'polypeptide(L)'
;MKIVALLIVFISLYAGGSMQRCQSYVQEVRRAHWSQFGVDYPYQYGVGQLVQESGCRNILSLDGVGSEGLSQITYRLWQKPLKAKGVEGIKSIPDQLKAQAIIMRSVWVSKYGLWATYQVYNGGGLVLKEINRAGVDDWEKAKDQCKRGQSCFTYKGIKTCRSNCDINYEYSQNIFKYGGQYGTVKESSQYRYW
;
A
#
# COMPACT_ATOMS: atom_id res chain seq x y z
N MET A 1 -2.13 -24.77 -27.25
CA MET A 1 -1.16 -23.69 -26.99
C MET A 1 -1.64 -22.27 -27.38
N LYS A 2 -2.93 -21.93 -27.31
CA LYS A 2 -3.45 -20.57 -27.69
C LYS A 2 -4.12 -19.80 -26.53
N ILE A 3 -4.17 -20.34 -25.32
CA ILE A 3 -4.87 -19.72 -24.17
C ILE A 3 -3.97 -18.82 -23.34
N VAL A 4 -2.63 -19.02 -23.38
CA VAL A 4 -1.67 -18.27 -22.57
C VAL A 4 -1.48 -16.82 -23.08
N ALA A 5 -1.58 -16.59 -24.40
CA ALA A 5 -1.41 -15.27 -24.99
C ALA A 5 -2.56 -14.30 -24.63
N LEU A 6 -3.77 -14.80 -24.47
CA LEU A 6 -4.95 -13.96 -24.15
C LEU A 6 -4.91 -13.45 -22.71
N LEU A 7 -4.38 -14.23 -21.76
CA LEU A 7 -4.27 -13.84 -20.36
C LEU A 7 -3.25 -12.72 -20.15
N ILE A 8 -2.14 -12.76 -20.87
CA ILE A 8 -1.08 -11.74 -20.79
C ILE A 8 -1.56 -10.40 -21.33
N VAL A 9 -2.34 -10.40 -22.43
CA VAL A 9 -2.92 -9.18 -23.00
C VAL A 9 -3.94 -8.54 -22.07
N PHE A 10 -4.77 -9.33 -21.38
CA PHE A 10 -5.74 -8.78 -20.40
C PHE A 10 -5.05 -8.17 -19.18
N ILE A 11 -3.98 -8.77 -18.67
CA ILE A 11 -3.22 -8.21 -17.53
C ILE A 11 -2.54 -6.90 -17.94
N SER A 12 -1.98 -6.82 -19.14
CA SER A 12 -1.33 -5.60 -19.64
C SER A 12 -2.32 -4.46 -19.89
N LEU A 13 -3.51 -4.73 -20.41
CA LEU A 13 -4.57 -3.74 -20.61
C LEU A 13 -5.14 -3.23 -19.26
N TYR A 14 -5.25 -4.09 -18.26
CA TYR A 14 -5.72 -3.70 -16.93
C TYR A 14 -4.71 -2.81 -16.20
N ALA A 15 -3.41 -3.11 -16.32
CA ALA A 15 -2.33 -2.32 -15.73
C ALA A 15 -2.23 -0.94 -16.40
N GLY A 16 -2.33 -0.84 -17.71
CA GLY A 16 -2.29 0.43 -18.46
C GLY A 16 -3.42 1.38 -18.06
N GLY A 17 -4.64 0.88 -17.91
CA GLY A 17 -5.79 1.69 -17.49
C GLY A 17 -5.68 2.21 -16.04
N SER A 18 -5.05 1.46 -15.14
CA SER A 18 -4.81 1.88 -13.76
C SER A 18 -3.74 2.98 -13.69
N MET A 19 -2.67 2.84 -14.43
CA MET A 19 -1.58 3.82 -14.48
C MET A 19 -2.07 5.20 -14.96
N GLN A 20 -2.85 5.24 -16.05
CA GLN A 20 -3.37 6.48 -16.59
C GLN A 20 -4.33 7.18 -15.58
N ARG A 21 -5.19 6.43 -14.90
CA ARG A 21 -6.04 7.00 -13.83
C ARG A 21 -5.23 7.59 -12.70
N CYS A 22 -4.19 6.87 -12.25
CA CYS A 22 -3.37 7.31 -11.13
C CYS A 22 -2.55 8.57 -11.46
N GLN A 23 -2.24 8.80 -12.72
CA GLN A 23 -1.49 9.97 -13.17
C GLN A 23 -2.17 11.29 -12.75
N SER A 24 -3.50 11.34 -12.74
CA SER A 24 -4.27 12.52 -12.34
C SER A 24 -4.07 12.90 -10.86
N TYR A 25 -3.70 11.94 -10.01
CA TYR A 25 -3.53 12.16 -8.56
C TYR A 25 -2.09 12.43 -8.13
N VAL A 26 -1.10 12.33 -9.03
CA VAL A 26 0.33 12.45 -8.70
C VAL A 26 0.65 13.73 -7.93
N GLN A 27 0.14 14.88 -8.38
CA GLN A 27 0.44 16.16 -7.75
C GLN A 27 -0.20 16.30 -6.36
N GLU A 28 -1.39 15.76 -6.17
CA GLU A 28 -2.09 15.79 -4.89
C GLU A 28 -1.47 14.83 -3.89
N VAL A 29 -1.10 13.63 -4.32
CA VAL A 29 -0.31 12.68 -3.50
C VAL A 29 1.01 13.32 -3.07
N ARG A 30 1.72 13.97 -3.99
CA ARG A 30 2.96 14.69 -3.68
C ARG A 30 2.75 15.71 -2.58
N ARG A 31 1.76 16.61 -2.75
CA ARG A 31 1.45 17.64 -1.75
C ARG A 31 1.10 17.03 -0.39
N ALA A 32 0.25 16.01 -0.39
CA ALA A 32 -0.18 15.34 0.83
C ALA A 32 0.99 14.69 1.58
N HIS A 33 1.83 13.92 0.88
CA HIS A 33 2.98 13.27 1.51
C HIS A 33 4.06 14.26 1.94
N TRP A 34 4.40 15.27 1.11
CA TRP A 34 5.38 16.28 1.49
C TRP A 34 4.94 17.10 2.70
N SER A 35 3.64 17.32 2.91
CA SER A 35 3.14 17.99 4.12
C SER A 35 3.38 17.19 5.41
N GLN A 36 3.54 15.87 5.33
CA GLN A 36 3.75 14.99 6.49
C GLN A 36 5.21 14.58 6.68
N PHE A 37 5.99 14.49 5.61
CA PHE A 37 7.33 13.90 5.62
C PHE A 37 8.42 14.85 5.17
N GLY A 38 8.10 15.97 4.50
CA GLY A 38 9.04 16.86 3.85
C GLY A 38 9.25 16.55 2.37
N VAL A 39 9.90 17.48 1.66
CA VAL A 39 10.04 17.49 0.19
C VAL A 39 10.91 16.35 -0.37
N ASP A 40 11.71 15.72 0.47
CA ASP A 40 12.58 14.61 0.08
C ASP A 40 11.84 13.24 0.13
N TYR A 41 10.59 13.22 0.61
CA TYR A 41 9.83 11.98 0.65
C TYR A 41 9.49 11.50 -0.76
N PRO A 42 9.73 10.22 -1.08
CA PRO A 42 9.48 9.65 -2.40
C PRO A 42 7.97 9.39 -2.60
N TYR A 43 7.22 10.43 -2.83
CA TYR A 43 5.76 10.43 -2.97
C TYR A 43 5.25 9.48 -4.07
N GLN A 44 6.09 9.12 -5.03
CA GLN A 44 5.78 8.17 -6.10
C GLN A 44 5.27 6.85 -5.53
N TYR A 45 5.79 6.42 -4.39
CA TYR A 45 5.33 5.20 -3.73
C TYR A 45 3.97 5.38 -3.06
N GLY A 46 3.59 6.60 -2.68
CA GLY A 46 2.21 6.91 -2.32
C GLY A 46 1.25 6.69 -3.49
N VAL A 47 1.66 7.07 -4.72
CA VAL A 47 0.89 6.73 -5.94
C VAL A 47 0.86 5.22 -6.18
N GLY A 48 2.00 4.55 -6.03
CA GLY A 48 2.09 3.09 -6.11
C GLY A 48 1.13 2.38 -5.15
N GLN A 49 0.93 2.94 -3.95
CA GLN A 49 -0.04 2.44 -3.00
C GLN A 49 -1.48 2.58 -3.51
N LEU A 50 -1.86 3.70 -4.14
CA LEU A 50 -3.18 3.83 -4.76
C LEU A 50 -3.42 2.78 -5.86
N VAL A 51 -2.37 2.47 -6.64
CA VAL A 51 -2.45 1.39 -7.65
C VAL A 51 -2.72 0.05 -6.97
N GLN A 52 -1.96 -0.26 -5.91
CA GLN A 52 -2.07 -1.53 -5.18
C GLN A 52 -3.44 -1.70 -4.51
N GLU A 53 -3.98 -0.65 -3.89
CA GLU A 53 -5.21 -0.70 -3.11
C GLU A 53 -6.49 -0.76 -3.96
N SER A 54 -6.57 0.05 -5.00
CA SER A 54 -7.82 0.22 -5.74
C SER A 54 -7.66 0.34 -7.26
N GLY A 55 -6.42 0.41 -7.77
CA GLY A 55 -6.14 0.84 -9.13
C GLY A 55 -6.59 2.29 -9.36
N CYS A 56 -6.48 3.13 -8.35
CA CYS A 56 -6.95 4.52 -8.33
C CYS A 56 -8.44 4.70 -8.61
N ARG A 57 -9.24 3.78 -8.13
CA ARG A 57 -10.70 3.88 -8.17
C ARG A 57 -11.24 4.26 -6.80
N ASN A 58 -12.17 5.22 -6.78
CA ASN A 58 -12.86 5.58 -5.54
C ASN A 58 -14.00 4.59 -5.30
N ILE A 59 -13.69 3.47 -4.68
CA ILE A 59 -14.61 2.34 -4.48
C ILE A 59 -14.69 1.93 -3.02
N LEU A 60 -15.81 1.31 -2.65
CA LEU A 60 -15.97 0.60 -1.39
C LEU A 60 -15.38 -0.81 -1.55
N SER A 61 -14.63 -1.28 -0.56
CA SER A 61 -14.13 -2.64 -0.52
C SER A 61 -15.26 -3.65 -0.39
N LEU A 62 -15.10 -4.79 -1.00
CA LEU A 62 -16.03 -5.93 -0.90
C LEU A 62 -15.69 -6.87 0.28
N ASP A 63 -14.69 -6.52 1.09
CA ASP A 63 -14.24 -7.35 2.22
C ASP A 63 -15.16 -7.29 3.47
N GLY A 64 -16.18 -6.44 3.44
CA GLY A 64 -17.12 -6.25 4.56
C GLY A 64 -16.53 -5.48 5.75
N VAL A 65 -15.26 -5.05 5.69
CA VAL A 65 -14.60 -4.29 6.77
C VAL A 65 -14.94 -2.81 6.69
N GLY A 66 -15.40 -2.33 5.53
CA GLY A 66 -15.77 -0.93 5.29
C GLY A 66 -14.57 -0.06 4.93
N SER A 67 -13.58 -0.64 4.28
CA SER A 67 -12.49 0.11 3.65
C SER A 67 -13.01 0.80 2.40
N GLU A 68 -12.66 2.08 2.20
CA GLU A 68 -13.17 2.88 1.08
C GLU A 68 -12.11 3.78 0.47
N GLY A 69 -12.38 4.21 -0.76
CA GLY A 69 -11.61 5.21 -1.47
C GLY A 69 -10.38 4.68 -2.19
N LEU A 70 -9.55 5.61 -2.63
CA LEU A 70 -8.35 5.33 -3.43
C LEU A 70 -7.32 4.46 -2.67
N SER A 71 -7.19 4.68 -1.36
CA SER A 71 -6.21 4.02 -0.48
C SER A 71 -6.84 2.95 0.41
N GLN A 72 -8.12 2.59 0.17
CA GLN A 72 -8.86 1.58 0.92
C GLN A 72 -8.76 1.77 2.45
N ILE A 73 -9.10 2.98 2.91
CA ILE A 73 -8.99 3.35 4.32
C ILE A 73 -10.25 2.92 5.07
N THR A 74 -10.10 2.17 6.15
CA THR A 74 -11.15 1.92 7.14
C THR A 74 -11.21 3.09 8.11
N TYR A 75 -11.95 4.17 7.75
CA TYR A 75 -11.93 5.45 8.48
C TYR A 75 -12.16 5.31 9.98
N ARG A 76 -13.08 4.44 10.41
CA ARG A 76 -13.39 4.23 11.84
C ARG A 76 -12.18 3.83 12.69
N LEU A 77 -11.19 3.15 12.09
CA LEU A 77 -9.97 2.73 12.79
C LEU A 77 -8.97 3.88 12.95
N TRP A 78 -9.04 4.86 12.07
CA TRP A 78 -8.10 5.98 11.98
C TRP A 78 -8.71 7.32 12.37
N GLN A 79 -9.96 7.33 12.82
CA GLN A 79 -10.73 8.55 13.08
C GLN A 79 -10.01 9.52 14.03
N LYS A 80 -9.44 9.01 15.13
CA LYS A 80 -8.76 9.85 16.12
C LYS A 80 -7.55 10.60 15.54
N PRO A 81 -6.53 9.95 14.94
CA PRO A 81 -5.39 10.66 14.35
C PRO A 81 -5.78 11.52 13.15
N LEU A 82 -6.78 11.13 12.36
CA LEU A 82 -7.24 11.90 11.22
C LEU A 82 -7.92 13.20 11.64
N LYS A 83 -8.86 13.14 12.60
CA LYS A 83 -9.52 14.35 13.14
C LYS A 83 -8.53 15.32 13.79
N ALA A 84 -7.53 14.81 14.52
CA ALA A 84 -6.47 15.63 15.10
C ALA A 84 -5.66 16.42 14.05
N LYS A 85 -5.75 16.03 12.77
CA LYS A 85 -5.09 16.67 11.62
C LYS A 85 -6.10 17.34 10.66
N GLY A 86 -7.34 17.55 11.12
CA GLY A 86 -8.39 18.23 10.35
C GLY A 86 -8.94 17.42 9.17
N VAL A 87 -9.01 16.10 9.31
CA VAL A 87 -9.69 15.20 8.36
C VAL A 87 -10.91 14.60 9.08
N GLU A 88 -12.06 15.23 8.87
CA GLU A 88 -13.34 14.82 9.52
C GLU A 88 -14.02 13.64 8.80
N GLY A 89 -13.56 13.27 7.62
CA GLY A 89 -14.06 12.17 6.81
C GLY A 89 -13.20 11.94 5.58
N ILE A 90 -13.53 10.92 4.80
CA ILE A 90 -12.80 10.55 3.58
C ILE A 90 -13.72 10.45 2.35
N LYS A 91 -14.75 11.28 2.30
CA LYS A 91 -15.68 11.29 1.15
C LYS A 91 -15.10 12.01 -0.06
N SER A 92 -14.26 13.03 0.14
CA SER A 92 -13.60 13.72 -0.95
C SER A 92 -12.25 13.09 -1.29
N ILE A 93 -11.83 13.19 -2.56
CA ILE A 93 -10.50 12.71 -3.00
C ILE A 93 -9.37 13.40 -2.24
N PRO A 94 -9.36 14.75 -2.07
CA PRO A 94 -8.33 15.43 -1.28
C PRO A 94 -8.23 14.90 0.15
N ASP A 95 -9.35 14.64 0.82
CA ASP A 95 -9.36 14.10 2.19
C ASP A 95 -8.82 12.67 2.23
N GLN A 96 -9.13 11.84 1.23
CA GLN A 96 -8.57 10.49 1.12
C GLN A 96 -7.04 10.51 0.99
N LEU A 97 -6.50 11.37 0.14
CA LEU A 97 -5.06 11.48 -0.08
C LEU A 97 -4.33 12.09 1.12
N LYS A 98 -4.95 13.08 1.77
CA LYS A 98 -4.46 13.62 3.04
C LYS A 98 -4.47 12.56 4.14
N ALA A 99 -5.55 11.78 4.24
CA ALA A 99 -5.66 10.68 5.19
C ALA A 99 -4.60 9.60 4.95
N GLN A 100 -4.36 9.20 3.72
CA GLN A 100 -3.29 8.27 3.37
C GLN A 100 -1.94 8.73 3.93
N ALA A 101 -1.54 9.97 3.65
CA ALA A 101 -0.26 10.51 4.11
C ALA A 101 -0.16 10.57 5.64
N ILE A 102 -1.24 10.96 6.33
CA ILE A 102 -1.32 11.00 7.79
C ILE A 102 -1.18 9.59 8.38
N ILE A 103 -1.89 8.60 7.82
CA ILE A 103 -1.81 7.21 8.26
C ILE A 103 -0.39 6.68 8.05
N MET A 104 0.20 6.90 6.87
CA MET A 104 1.57 6.51 6.59
C MET A 104 2.56 7.11 7.59
N ARG A 105 2.38 8.39 7.97
CA ARG A 105 3.19 9.03 9.02
C ARG A 105 2.97 8.39 10.39
N SER A 106 1.74 8.01 10.71
CA SER A 106 1.38 7.39 11.99
C SER A 106 1.96 5.98 12.18
N VAL A 107 2.11 5.24 11.06
CA VAL A 107 2.67 3.88 11.05
C VAL A 107 4.14 3.84 10.67
N TRP A 108 4.81 4.99 10.60
CA TRP A 108 6.20 5.10 10.19
C TRP A 108 7.14 4.26 11.05
N VAL A 109 7.92 3.41 10.41
CA VAL A 109 8.90 2.52 11.05
C VAL A 109 10.31 2.99 10.72
N SER A 110 10.85 3.92 11.51
CA SER A 110 12.16 4.55 11.26
C SER A 110 13.32 3.54 11.21
N LYS A 111 13.26 2.48 12.01
CA LYS A 111 14.31 1.46 12.06
C LYS A 111 14.48 0.71 10.73
N TYR A 112 13.38 0.40 10.06
CA TYR A 112 13.38 -0.44 8.86
C TYR A 112 13.06 0.33 7.58
N GLY A 113 12.47 1.53 7.68
CA GLY A 113 12.17 2.39 6.53
C GLY A 113 10.84 2.10 5.83
N LEU A 114 10.77 2.44 4.54
CA LEU A 114 9.52 2.44 3.78
C LEU A 114 8.92 1.05 3.59
N TRP A 115 9.72 0.05 3.30
CA TRP A 115 9.19 -1.30 3.08
C TRP A 115 8.42 -1.82 4.30
N ALA A 116 8.96 -1.64 5.50
CA ALA A 116 8.30 -2.04 6.73
C ALA A 116 7.07 -1.18 7.02
N THR A 117 7.13 0.11 6.74
CA THR A 117 6.01 1.04 6.91
C THR A 117 4.82 0.63 6.04
N TYR A 118 5.03 0.29 4.79
CA TYR A 118 3.96 -0.21 3.91
C TYR A 118 3.41 -1.55 4.39
N GLN A 119 4.26 -2.44 4.87
CA GLN A 119 3.80 -3.71 5.42
C GLN A 119 2.99 -3.53 6.71
N VAL A 120 3.36 -2.59 7.57
CA VAL A 120 2.58 -2.23 8.77
C VAL A 120 1.25 -1.59 8.39
N TYR A 121 1.20 -0.77 7.34
CA TYR A 121 -0.06 -0.23 6.81
C TYR A 121 -1.04 -1.36 6.45
N ASN A 122 -0.59 -2.37 5.72
CA ASN A 122 -1.41 -3.49 5.29
C ASN A 122 -1.68 -4.51 6.41
N GLY A 123 -0.66 -4.91 7.15
CA GLY A 123 -0.71 -6.03 8.10
C GLY A 123 -0.68 -5.66 9.58
N GLY A 124 -0.60 -4.36 9.90
CA GLY A 124 -0.49 -3.87 11.28
C GLY A 124 0.82 -4.24 11.96
N GLY A 125 0.89 -4.04 13.27
CA GLY A 125 2.08 -4.29 14.08
C GLY A 125 2.53 -5.75 14.16
N LEU A 126 1.74 -6.70 13.65
CA LEU A 126 2.09 -8.11 13.62
C LEU A 126 3.33 -8.39 12.75
N VAL A 127 3.53 -7.61 11.68
CA VAL A 127 4.75 -7.69 10.84
C VAL A 127 6.00 -7.47 11.68
N LEU A 128 6.01 -6.42 12.50
CA LEU A 128 7.16 -6.09 13.35
C LEU A 128 7.41 -7.17 14.41
N LYS A 129 6.35 -7.77 14.94
CA LYS A 129 6.49 -8.89 15.88
C LYS A 129 7.18 -10.09 15.23
N GLU A 130 6.83 -10.42 13.99
CA GLU A 130 7.45 -11.52 13.26
C GLU A 130 8.92 -11.25 12.91
N ILE A 131 9.27 -10.02 12.49
CA ILE A 131 10.65 -9.61 12.25
C ILE A 131 11.47 -9.75 13.53
N ASN A 132 10.98 -9.22 14.65
CA ASN A 132 11.66 -9.29 15.92
C ASN A 132 11.80 -10.73 16.42
N ARG A 133 10.77 -11.57 16.24
CA ARG A 133 10.81 -12.99 16.63
C ARG A 133 11.83 -13.78 15.82
N ALA A 134 11.97 -13.48 14.53
CA ALA A 134 12.96 -14.11 13.67
C ALA A 134 14.40 -13.65 13.98
N GLY A 135 14.58 -12.54 14.71
CA GLY A 135 15.90 -12.01 15.05
C GLY A 135 16.66 -11.43 13.85
N VAL A 136 15.95 -11.06 12.79
CA VAL A 136 16.53 -10.48 11.58
C VAL A 136 15.91 -9.10 11.32
N ASP A 137 16.62 -8.27 10.56
CA ASP A 137 16.19 -6.93 10.18
C ASP A 137 15.69 -6.85 8.72
N ASP A 138 15.55 -8.02 8.10
CA ASP A 138 15.16 -8.22 6.70
C ASP A 138 13.89 -9.08 6.64
N TRP A 139 12.84 -8.54 6.00
CA TRP A 139 11.56 -9.25 5.91
C TRP A 139 11.61 -10.47 4.99
N GLU A 140 12.44 -10.48 3.97
CA GLU A 140 12.60 -11.64 3.10
C GLU A 140 13.07 -12.85 3.90
N LYS A 141 14.05 -12.66 4.79
CA LYS A 141 14.55 -13.70 5.70
C LYS A 141 13.54 -14.05 6.81
N ALA A 142 12.80 -13.06 7.32
CA ALA A 142 11.81 -13.28 8.36
C ALA A 142 10.54 -13.98 7.83
N LYS A 143 10.19 -13.79 6.58
CA LYS A 143 8.99 -14.31 5.92
C LYS A 143 8.89 -15.84 6.04
N ASP A 144 9.99 -16.54 5.79
CA ASP A 144 10.02 -18.01 5.82
C ASP A 144 9.80 -18.57 7.23
N GLN A 145 10.08 -17.79 8.26
CA GLN A 145 9.88 -18.14 9.67
C GLN A 145 8.56 -17.59 10.23
N CYS A 146 7.80 -16.87 9.43
CA CYS A 146 6.58 -16.19 9.85
C CYS A 146 5.47 -17.20 10.20
N LYS A 147 4.85 -17.02 11.37
CA LYS A 147 3.78 -17.90 11.89
C LYS A 147 2.38 -17.28 11.77
N ARG A 148 2.21 -16.28 10.91
CA ARG A 148 0.89 -15.71 10.64
C ARG A 148 0.07 -16.69 9.80
N GLY A 149 -1.24 -16.75 10.05
CA GLY A 149 -2.14 -17.64 9.33
C GLY A 149 -2.26 -17.35 7.83
N GLN A 150 -3.23 -17.96 7.22
CA GLN A 150 -3.55 -17.78 5.80
C GLN A 150 -4.81 -16.93 5.63
N SER A 151 -4.88 -16.16 4.57
CA SER A 151 -6.09 -15.55 4.05
C SER A 151 -6.56 -16.31 2.82
N CYS A 152 -7.85 -16.66 2.81
CA CYS A 152 -8.47 -17.38 1.71
C CYS A 152 -9.50 -16.46 1.04
N PHE A 153 -9.54 -16.48 -0.28
CA PHE A 153 -10.53 -15.78 -1.09
C PHE A 153 -11.06 -16.70 -2.18
N THR A 154 -12.29 -16.45 -2.58
CA THR A 154 -12.94 -17.21 -3.65
C THR A 154 -13.17 -16.29 -4.85
N TYR A 155 -12.66 -16.70 -6.02
CA TYR A 155 -12.88 -16.00 -7.26
C TYR A 155 -13.42 -16.99 -8.31
N LYS A 156 -14.55 -16.71 -8.91
CA LYS A 156 -15.23 -17.59 -9.89
C LYS A 156 -15.36 -19.05 -9.41
N GLY A 157 -15.69 -19.21 -8.12
CA GLY A 157 -15.84 -20.53 -7.50
C GLY A 157 -14.54 -21.24 -7.11
N ILE A 158 -13.38 -20.67 -7.43
CA ILE A 158 -12.07 -21.23 -7.08
C ILE A 158 -11.60 -20.58 -5.77
N LYS A 159 -11.46 -21.41 -4.72
CA LYS A 159 -10.89 -20.97 -3.44
C LYS A 159 -9.37 -21.00 -3.52
N THR A 160 -8.75 -19.87 -3.24
CA THR A 160 -7.30 -19.72 -3.16
C THR A 160 -6.91 -19.23 -1.78
N CYS A 161 -5.94 -19.87 -1.13
CA CYS A 161 -5.42 -19.48 0.17
C CYS A 161 -3.96 -19.10 0.02
N ARG A 162 -3.56 -18.00 0.68
CA ARG A 162 -2.17 -17.51 0.67
C ARG A 162 -1.73 -17.19 2.09
N SER A 163 -0.45 -17.40 2.39
CA SER A 163 0.15 -16.97 3.64
C SER A 163 -0.01 -15.45 3.82
N ASN A 164 -0.43 -15.02 5.00
CA ASN A 164 -0.48 -13.60 5.34
C ASN A 164 0.91 -12.95 5.31
N CYS A 165 1.97 -13.73 5.48
CA CYS A 165 3.34 -13.29 5.39
C CYS A 165 3.72 -12.96 3.95
N ASP A 166 3.36 -13.82 3.00
CA ASP A 166 3.60 -13.59 1.57
C ASP A 166 2.80 -12.38 1.07
N ILE A 167 1.52 -12.28 1.47
CA ILE A 167 0.68 -11.13 1.11
C ILE A 167 1.31 -9.81 1.57
N ASN A 168 1.78 -9.75 2.82
CA ASN A 168 2.41 -8.54 3.35
C ASN A 168 3.77 -8.24 2.67
N TYR A 169 4.58 -9.26 2.38
CA TYR A 169 5.83 -9.08 1.68
C TYR A 169 5.60 -8.49 0.28
N GLU A 170 4.74 -9.11 -0.49
CA GLU A 170 4.42 -8.65 -1.85
C GLU A 170 3.74 -7.28 -1.89
N TYR A 171 3.01 -6.90 -0.84
CA TYR A 171 2.35 -5.61 -0.76
C TYR A 171 3.35 -4.46 -0.94
N SER A 172 4.44 -4.43 -0.15
CA SER A 172 5.46 -3.39 -0.29
C SER A 172 6.23 -3.48 -1.61
N GLN A 173 6.53 -4.69 -2.09
CA GLN A 173 7.21 -4.91 -3.38
C GLN A 173 6.39 -4.36 -4.56
N ASN A 174 5.09 -4.61 -4.54
CA ASN A 174 4.18 -4.09 -5.57
C ASN A 174 4.11 -2.57 -5.55
N ILE A 175 4.07 -1.95 -4.36
CA ILE A 175 4.06 -0.49 -4.22
C ILE A 175 5.30 0.12 -4.85
N PHE A 176 6.49 -0.44 -4.60
CA PHE A 176 7.73 0.05 -5.19
C PHE A 176 7.75 -0.15 -6.71
N LYS A 177 7.33 -1.30 -7.19
CA LYS A 177 7.20 -1.59 -8.62
C LYS A 177 6.25 -0.61 -9.32
N TYR A 178 5.08 -0.35 -8.74
CA TYR A 178 4.11 0.57 -9.33
C TYR A 178 4.57 2.02 -9.19
N GLY A 179 5.06 2.41 -8.02
CA GLY A 179 5.50 3.78 -7.73
C GLY A 179 6.66 4.22 -8.62
N GLY A 180 7.61 3.33 -8.90
CA GLY A 180 8.74 3.63 -9.79
C GLY A 180 8.36 4.05 -11.21
N GLN A 181 7.10 3.84 -11.61
CA GLN A 181 6.58 4.27 -12.92
C GLN A 181 6.13 5.73 -12.95
N TYR A 182 6.05 6.41 -11.78
CA TYR A 182 5.56 7.80 -11.67
C TYR A 182 6.68 8.83 -11.46
N GLY A 183 7.90 8.49 -11.74
CA GLY A 183 9.05 9.39 -11.71
C GLY A 183 10.31 8.76 -11.12
N THR A 184 11.44 9.44 -11.32
CA THR A 184 12.71 9.02 -10.74
C THR A 184 12.68 9.25 -9.23
N VAL A 185 12.96 8.21 -8.48
CA VAL A 185 13.12 8.29 -7.04
C VAL A 185 14.57 8.62 -6.74
N LYS A 186 14.81 9.76 -6.07
CA LYS A 186 16.14 10.05 -5.52
C LYS A 186 16.30 9.21 -4.26
N GLU A 187 17.34 8.41 -4.19
CA GLU A 187 17.69 7.73 -2.96
C GLU A 187 18.01 8.76 -1.88
N SER A 188 17.38 8.59 -0.74
CA SER A 188 17.63 9.38 0.45
C SER A 188 17.96 8.43 1.59
N SER A 189 19.04 8.68 2.30
CA SER A 189 19.42 7.90 3.48
C SER A 189 18.34 7.90 4.57
N GLN A 190 17.46 8.90 4.56
CA GLN A 190 16.34 9.04 5.49
C GLN A 190 15.19 8.06 5.17
N TYR A 191 15.02 7.68 3.89
CA TYR A 191 13.93 6.82 3.43
C TYR A 191 14.53 5.55 2.81
N ARG A 192 14.93 4.62 3.67
CA ARG A 192 15.42 3.31 3.21
C ARG A 192 14.30 2.54 2.53
N TYR A 193 14.60 1.97 1.36
CA TYR A 193 13.63 1.17 0.61
C TYR A 193 13.66 -0.29 1.02
N TRP A 194 14.86 -0.79 1.39
CA TRP A 194 15.15 -2.17 1.76
C TRP A 194 15.87 -2.22 3.12
#